data_93a6d6c28e9608a7b98b5d1353ab7a5f
#
_entry.id   93a6d6c28e9608a7b98b5d1353ab7a5f
#
_cell.length_a   1.000
_cell.length_b   1.000
_cell.length_c   1.000
_cell.angle_alpha   90.00
_cell.angle_beta   90.00
_cell.angle_gamma   90.00
#
_symmetry.space_group_name_H-M   'P 1'
#
loop_
_entity.id
_entity.type
_entity.pdbx_description
1 polymer ?
#
loop_
_entity_poly.entity_id
_entity_poly.type
_entity_poly.pdbx_seq_one_letter_code
_entity_poly.pdbx_strand_id
1 'polypeptide(L)'
;MPQNPGTPSLHPRLVLASASPRRSALLADLDLDFTIRPPQTDETPLPYESPADLVARLAREKAQTRVGAGEIVLAADTVVVIDNEILGKPADATEARSMLARLSGRDHEVYTGVALADSADG
;
A
#
# COMPACT_ATOMS: atom_id res chain seq x y z
N MET A 1 -29.13 10.40 0.62
CA MET A 1 -30.00 10.54 1.79
C MET A 1 -29.19 10.63 3.06
N PRO A 2 -29.41 11.64 3.88
CA PRO A 2 -28.65 11.72 5.12
C PRO A 2 -29.00 10.56 6.02
N GLN A 3 -28.00 10.05 6.71
CA GLN A 3 -28.18 8.96 7.65
C GLN A 3 -28.59 9.50 9.00
N ASN A 4 -29.36 8.74 9.73
CA ASN A 4 -29.72 9.09 11.09
C ASN A 4 -28.48 9.08 11.97
N PRO A 5 -28.28 10.08 12.83
CA PRO A 5 -27.23 10.02 13.82
C PRO A 5 -27.36 8.75 14.65
N GLY A 6 -26.28 8.04 14.84
CA GLY A 6 -26.28 6.80 15.58
C GLY A 6 -26.63 5.55 14.79
N THR A 7 -27.07 5.70 13.55
CA THR A 7 -27.29 4.54 12.67
C THR A 7 -25.98 4.20 11.97
N PRO A 8 -25.52 2.93 12.03
CA PRO A 8 -24.31 2.56 11.30
C PRO A 8 -24.46 2.82 9.82
N SER A 9 -23.41 3.29 9.19
CA SER A 9 -23.40 3.48 7.76
C SER A 9 -23.52 2.15 7.05
N LEU A 10 -24.42 2.04 6.08
CA LEU A 10 -24.51 0.87 5.20
C LEU A 10 -23.35 0.88 4.20
N HIS A 11 -22.72 2.01 4.02
CA HIS A 11 -21.61 2.20 3.09
C HIS A 11 -20.42 2.73 3.89
N PRO A 12 -19.50 1.83 4.30
CA PRO A 12 -18.31 2.29 5.00
C PRO A 12 -17.50 3.25 4.13
N ARG A 13 -16.84 4.18 4.78
CA ARG A 13 -15.97 5.12 4.08
C ARG A 13 -14.68 4.43 3.72
N LEU A 14 -14.31 4.50 2.45
CA LEU A 14 -13.08 3.90 1.94
C LEU A 14 -11.92 4.89 2.12
N VAL A 15 -10.85 4.40 2.71
CA VAL A 15 -9.62 5.17 2.89
C VAL A 15 -8.49 4.44 2.16
N LEU A 16 -7.77 5.16 1.31
CA LEU A 16 -6.57 4.63 0.67
C LEU A 16 -5.35 5.10 1.45
N ALA A 17 -4.68 4.17 2.12
CA ALA A 17 -3.45 4.43 2.87
C ALA A 17 -2.26 4.31 1.91
N SER A 18 -2.07 5.34 1.09
CA SER A 18 -1.01 5.34 0.08
C SER A 18 -0.67 6.76 -0.33
N ALA A 19 0.60 7.00 -0.60
CA ALA A 19 1.08 8.22 -1.24
C ALA A 19 1.20 8.06 -2.76
N SER A 20 0.85 6.90 -3.31
CA SER A 20 1.00 6.61 -4.74
C SER A 20 -0.12 7.24 -5.57
N PRO A 21 0.17 8.18 -6.48
CA PRO A 21 -0.85 8.73 -7.39
C PRO A 21 -1.43 7.66 -8.32
N ARG A 22 -0.64 6.64 -8.64
CA ARG A 22 -1.10 5.55 -9.51
C ARG A 22 -2.21 4.75 -8.87
N ARG A 23 -2.09 4.45 -7.57
CA ARG A 23 -3.11 3.69 -6.85
C ARG A 23 -4.40 4.50 -6.69
N SER A 24 -4.29 5.80 -6.38
CA SER A 24 -5.48 6.66 -6.30
C SER A 24 -6.17 6.78 -7.65
N ALA A 25 -5.41 6.84 -8.75
CA ALA A 25 -5.99 6.88 -10.09
C ALA A 25 -6.76 5.58 -10.41
N LEU A 26 -6.24 4.43 -9.98
CA LEU A 26 -6.94 3.16 -10.19
C LEU A 26 -8.29 3.13 -9.48
N LEU A 27 -8.36 3.61 -8.23
CA LEU A 27 -9.62 3.66 -7.50
C LEU A 27 -10.59 4.66 -8.12
N ALA A 28 -10.09 5.79 -8.59
CA ALA A 28 -10.92 6.79 -9.28
C ALA A 28 -11.51 6.22 -10.56
N ASP A 29 -10.76 5.41 -11.29
CA ASP A 29 -11.24 4.77 -12.52
C ASP A 29 -12.37 3.77 -12.23
N LEU A 30 -12.47 3.26 -11.01
CA LEU A 30 -13.54 2.36 -10.60
C LEU A 30 -14.77 3.10 -10.07
N ASP A 31 -14.81 4.42 -10.19
CA ASP A 31 -15.89 5.27 -9.68
C ASP A 31 -16.14 5.09 -8.17
N LEU A 32 -15.08 4.80 -7.42
CA LEU A 32 -15.17 4.68 -5.97
C LEU A 32 -14.87 6.02 -5.30
N ASP A 33 -15.70 6.39 -4.33
CA ASP A 33 -15.40 7.52 -3.47
C ASP A 33 -14.45 7.07 -2.35
N PHE A 34 -13.36 7.78 -2.19
CA PHE A 34 -12.37 7.44 -1.19
C PHE A 34 -11.62 8.67 -0.69
N THR A 35 -11.02 8.53 0.48
CA THR A 35 -10.12 9.52 1.06
C THR A 35 -8.69 8.99 0.99
N ILE A 36 -7.75 9.85 0.65
CA ILE A 36 -6.32 9.48 0.66
C ILE A 36 -5.74 9.86 2.01
N ARG A 37 -5.11 8.88 2.67
CA ARG A 37 -4.42 9.10 3.94
C ARG A 37 -3.07 8.41 3.87
N PRO A 38 -2.00 9.14 3.50
CA PRO A 38 -0.68 8.52 3.39
C PRO A 38 -0.23 7.92 4.72
N PRO A 39 0.26 6.68 4.74
CA PRO A 39 0.73 6.05 5.96
C PRO A 39 2.13 6.51 6.31
N GLN A 40 2.47 6.41 7.59
CA GLN A 40 3.83 6.59 8.08
C GLN A 40 4.25 5.28 8.73
N THR A 41 4.96 4.45 7.98
CA THR A 41 5.43 3.15 8.46
C THR A 41 6.92 3.01 8.16
N ASP A 42 7.59 2.27 9.03
CA ASP A 42 8.98 1.89 8.80
C ASP A 42 8.99 0.75 7.78
N GLU A 43 9.56 1.00 6.62
CA GLU A 43 9.59 0.03 5.53
C GLU A 43 10.85 -0.83 5.52
N THR A 44 11.64 -0.80 6.59
CA THR A 44 12.85 -1.59 6.69
C THR A 44 12.52 -3.09 6.72
N PRO A 45 13.13 -3.91 5.83
CA PRO A 45 12.94 -5.36 5.90
C PRO A 45 13.45 -5.94 7.20
N LEU A 46 12.76 -6.96 7.70
CA LEU A 46 13.22 -7.72 8.85
C LEU A 46 14.27 -8.74 8.40
N PRO A 47 15.19 -9.16 9.29
CA PRO A 47 16.15 -10.22 8.96
C PRO A 47 15.43 -11.47 8.46
N TYR A 48 15.93 -12.03 7.38
CA TYR A 48 15.41 -13.27 6.77
C TYR A 48 13.97 -13.17 6.24
N GLU A 49 13.42 -11.97 6.14
CA GLU A 49 12.07 -11.79 5.60
C GLU A 49 12.09 -11.94 4.07
N SER A 50 11.24 -12.82 3.54
CA SER A 50 11.10 -12.97 2.09
C SER A 50 10.41 -11.74 1.49
N PRO A 51 10.59 -11.48 0.18
CA PRO A 51 9.85 -10.39 -0.47
C PRO A 51 8.34 -10.51 -0.32
N ALA A 52 7.78 -11.72 -0.42
CA ALA A 52 6.36 -11.94 -0.24
C ALA A 52 5.90 -11.59 1.18
N ASP A 53 6.64 -12.02 2.19
CA ASP A 53 6.32 -11.72 3.59
C ASP A 53 6.47 -10.22 3.88
N LEU A 54 7.49 -9.59 3.31
CA LEU A 54 7.72 -8.16 3.49
C LEU A 54 6.54 -7.34 2.97
N VAL A 55 6.10 -7.57 1.73
CA VAL A 55 5.00 -6.76 1.17
C VAL A 55 3.68 -7.04 1.89
N ALA A 56 3.44 -8.28 2.33
CA ALA A 56 2.26 -8.62 3.10
C ALA A 56 2.26 -7.90 4.46
N ARG A 57 3.40 -7.92 5.15
CA ARG A 57 3.54 -7.24 6.45
C ARG A 57 3.37 -5.74 6.30
N LEU A 58 4.05 -5.12 5.35
CA LEU A 58 3.99 -3.68 5.15
C LEU A 58 2.60 -3.23 4.74
N ALA A 59 1.92 -3.99 3.87
CA ALA A 59 0.54 -3.67 3.51
C ALA A 59 -0.38 -3.70 4.74
N ARG A 60 -0.25 -4.72 5.59
CA ARG A 60 -1.02 -4.82 6.83
C ARG A 60 -0.75 -3.66 7.77
N GLU A 61 0.52 -3.34 8.01
CA GLU A 61 0.89 -2.24 8.90
C GLU A 61 0.33 -0.90 8.40
N LYS A 62 0.43 -0.66 7.09
CA LYS A 62 -0.12 0.55 6.48
C LYS A 62 -1.63 0.63 6.63
N ALA A 63 -2.33 -0.50 6.43
CA ALA A 63 -3.78 -0.52 6.56
C ALA A 63 -4.24 -0.29 7.99
N GLN A 64 -3.49 -0.76 8.97
CA GLN A 64 -3.87 -0.73 10.38
C GLN A 64 -3.48 0.55 11.12
N THR A 65 -2.69 1.42 10.49
CA THR A 65 -2.11 2.58 11.17
C THR A 65 -3.17 3.53 11.75
N ARG A 66 -4.25 3.77 11.04
CA ARG A 66 -5.30 4.70 11.46
C ARG A 66 -6.63 4.26 10.91
N VAL A 67 -7.28 3.33 11.56
CA VAL A 67 -8.62 2.91 11.15
C VAL A 67 -9.64 3.62 12.03
N GLY A 68 -10.40 4.53 11.43
CA GLY A 68 -11.48 5.22 12.14
C GLY A 68 -12.77 4.42 12.13
N ALA A 69 -13.70 4.82 12.97
CA ALA A 69 -15.02 4.18 13.03
C ALA A 69 -15.73 4.32 11.69
N GLY A 70 -16.26 3.21 11.18
CA GLY A 70 -16.97 3.18 9.91
C GLY A 70 -16.09 3.31 8.68
N GLU A 71 -14.79 3.11 8.84
CA GLU A 71 -13.83 3.15 7.71
C GLU A 71 -13.38 1.78 7.32
N ILE A 72 -13.12 1.60 6.04
CA ILE A 72 -12.34 0.49 5.52
C ILE A 72 -11.07 1.09 4.92
N VAL A 73 -9.92 0.63 5.38
CA VAL A 73 -8.64 1.13 4.92
C VAL A 73 -8.01 0.09 3.98
N LEU A 74 -7.70 0.53 2.77
CA LEU A 74 -7.01 -0.27 1.78
C LEU A 74 -5.56 0.18 1.71
N ALA A 75 -4.65 -0.76 1.80
CA ALA A 75 -3.23 -0.48 1.65
C ALA A 75 -2.58 -1.54 0.76
N ALA A 76 -1.47 -1.17 0.16
CA ALA A 76 -0.69 -2.07 -0.66
C ALA A 76 0.78 -1.70 -0.55
N ASP A 77 1.63 -2.68 -0.80
CA ASP A 77 3.06 -2.48 -0.89
C ASP A 77 3.62 -3.29 -2.06
N THR A 78 4.61 -2.76 -2.73
CA THR A 78 5.22 -3.39 -3.89
C THR A 78 6.73 -3.29 -3.80
N VAL A 79 7.40 -4.40 -4.05
CA VAL A 79 8.88 -4.42 -4.14
C VAL A 79 9.30 -5.11 -5.44
N VAL A 80 10.45 -4.72 -5.93
CA VAL A 80 11.09 -5.34 -7.10
C VAL A 80 12.30 -6.12 -6.61
N VAL A 81 12.46 -7.33 -7.10
CA VAL A 81 13.56 -8.22 -6.71
C VAL A 81 14.37 -8.58 -7.95
N ILE A 82 15.67 -8.40 -7.86
CA ILE A 82 16.62 -8.83 -8.89
C ILE A 82 17.82 -9.48 -8.18
N ASP A 83 18.26 -10.63 -8.68
CA ASP A 83 19.39 -11.38 -8.11
C ASP A 83 19.23 -11.64 -6.60
N ASN A 84 17.99 -11.94 -6.16
CA ASN A 84 17.64 -12.14 -4.76
C ASN A 84 17.80 -10.88 -3.89
N GLU A 85 17.93 -9.72 -4.51
CA GLU A 85 18.04 -8.45 -3.80
C GLU A 85 16.77 -7.64 -3.98
N ILE A 86 16.22 -7.15 -2.87
CA ILE A 86 15.06 -6.28 -2.89
C ILE A 86 15.52 -4.86 -3.18
N LEU A 87 14.97 -4.26 -4.25
CA LEU A 87 15.25 -2.88 -4.59
C LEU A 87 14.24 -1.97 -3.88
N GLY A 88 14.76 -1.05 -3.06
CA GLY A 88 13.93 -0.04 -2.41
C GLY A 88 13.59 1.11 -3.34
N LYS A 89 12.92 2.11 -2.80
CA LYS A 89 12.62 3.32 -3.56
C LYS A 89 13.93 4.10 -3.80
N PRO A 90 14.14 4.62 -5.02
CA PRO A 90 15.32 5.43 -5.28
C PRO A 90 15.28 6.73 -4.48
N ALA A 91 16.42 7.13 -3.95
CA ALA A 91 16.54 8.36 -3.18
C ALA A 91 16.59 9.59 -4.10
N ASP A 92 17.09 9.41 -5.32
CA ASP A 92 17.24 10.50 -6.29
C ASP A 92 17.24 9.96 -7.71
N ALA A 93 17.37 10.85 -8.70
CA ALA A 93 17.36 10.48 -10.11
C ALA A 93 18.55 9.59 -10.49
N THR A 94 19.71 9.79 -9.87
CA THR A 94 20.89 8.98 -10.15
C THR A 94 20.67 7.54 -9.72
N GLU A 95 20.12 7.34 -8.52
CA GLU A 95 19.79 6.01 -8.01
C GLU A 95 18.71 5.34 -8.86
N ALA A 96 17.71 6.09 -9.29
CA ALA A 96 16.66 5.59 -10.18
C ALA A 96 17.24 5.08 -11.50
N ARG A 97 18.19 5.80 -12.10
CA ARG A 97 18.86 5.36 -13.32
C ARG A 97 19.68 4.10 -13.10
N SER A 98 20.38 4.01 -11.98
CA SER A 98 21.12 2.81 -11.61
C SER A 98 20.19 1.58 -11.51
N MET A 99 19.06 1.74 -10.88
CA MET A 99 18.06 0.67 -10.74
C MET A 99 17.52 0.24 -12.10
N LEU A 100 17.18 1.21 -12.96
CA LEU A 100 16.69 0.91 -14.30
C LEU A 100 17.76 0.18 -15.13
N ALA A 101 19.02 0.59 -15.00
CA ALA A 101 20.12 -0.08 -15.69
C ALA A 101 20.27 -1.53 -15.24
N ARG A 102 20.10 -1.80 -13.93
CA ARG A 102 20.16 -3.18 -13.42
C ARG A 102 19.01 -4.03 -13.93
N LEU A 103 17.82 -3.45 -14.10
CA LEU A 103 16.64 -4.20 -14.55
C LEU A 103 16.61 -4.42 -16.06
N SER A 104 17.35 -3.60 -16.83
CA SER A 104 17.33 -3.66 -18.28
C SER A 104 17.96 -4.94 -18.79
N GLY A 105 17.21 -5.67 -19.62
CA GLY A 105 17.68 -6.91 -20.23
C GLY A 105 17.88 -8.08 -19.28
N ARG A 106 17.32 -7.99 -18.05
CA ARG A 106 17.47 -9.03 -17.04
C ARG A 106 16.10 -9.43 -16.50
N ASP A 107 16.01 -10.67 -16.09
CA ASP A 107 14.80 -11.15 -15.39
C ASP A 107 14.74 -10.55 -14.00
N HIS A 108 13.54 -10.16 -13.61
CA HIS A 108 13.29 -9.67 -12.26
C HIS A 108 11.88 -10.05 -11.83
N GLU A 109 11.61 -9.97 -10.53
CA GLU A 109 10.32 -10.29 -9.96
C GLU A 109 9.72 -9.08 -9.28
N VAL A 110 8.40 -9.00 -9.31
CA VAL A 110 7.65 -7.95 -8.62
C VAL A 110 6.68 -8.63 -7.66
N TYR A 111 6.71 -8.21 -6.42
CA TYR A 111 5.81 -8.71 -5.39
C TYR A 111 4.92 -7.57 -4.92
N THR A 112 3.62 -7.82 -4.82
CA THR A 112 2.66 -6.84 -4.31
C THR A 112 1.83 -7.49 -3.20
N GLY A 113 1.76 -6.83 -2.05
CA GLY A 113 0.88 -7.20 -0.96
C GLY A 113 -0.27 -6.21 -0.88
N VAL A 114 -1.46 -6.71 -0.57
CA VAL A 114 -2.67 -5.88 -0.41
C VAL A 114 -3.31 -6.25 0.91
N ALA A 115 -3.77 -5.24 1.65
CA ALA A 115 -4.45 -5.45 2.91
C ALA A 115 -5.65 -4.53 3.05
N LEU A 116 -6.68 -5.05 3.69
CA LEU A 116 -7.86 -4.28 4.09
C LEU A 116 -7.98 -4.37 5.61
N ALA A 117 -8.30 -3.27 6.23
CA ALA A 117 -8.57 -3.23 7.66
C ALA A 117 -9.82 -2.41 7.93
N ASP A 118 -10.59 -2.82 8.92
CA ASP A 118 -11.76 -2.05 9.36
C ASP A 118 -11.75 -1.94 10.90
N SER A 119 -12.63 -1.10 11.41
CA SER A 119 -12.68 -0.83 12.85
C SER A 119 -13.16 -2.03 13.67
N ALA A 120 -13.79 -3.01 13.04
CA ALA A 120 -14.24 -4.21 13.73
C ALA A 120 -13.10 -5.18 14.03
N ASP A 121 -12.01 -5.09 13.28
CA ASP A 121 -10.85 -5.97 13.44
C ASP A 121 -9.87 -5.49 14.51
N GLY A 122 -10.05 -4.29 14.97
CA GLY A 122 -9.09 -3.65 15.82
C GLY A 122 -9.47 -3.42 17.22
#